data_525c0f00e5df036d22e5307b8321a070
#
_entry.id   525c0f00e5df036d22e5307b8321a070
#
_cell.length_a   1.000
_cell.length_b   1.000
_cell.length_c   1.000
_cell.angle_alpha   90.00
_cell.angle_beta   90.00
_cell.angle_gamma   90.00
#
_symmetry.space_group_name_H-M   'P 1'
#
loop_
_entity.id
_entity.type
_entity.pdbx_description
1 polymer ?
#
loop_
_entity_poly.entity_id
_entity_poly.type
_entity_poly.pdbx_seq_one_letter_code
_entity_poly.pdbx_strand_id
1 'polypeptide(L)'
;MYDLYSYNNKHNEANGWNNTDGANDNRSWNCGMEGDTKDPEVLKLRYRMIRNACAILMCSRGTPMFFSGDEFGNTKFGNNNSYCQDNEISWIDWSLLEKNKDLFEFFKFMIDYRKKHPVIRKKLDNAVCGMEAMHAHDVNAERMEVPQNAKTLAVSFAGYDRKKGKDDLVYVCLLYTSDAADEEDS
;
A
#
# COMPACT_ATOMS: atom_id res chain seq x y z
N MET A 1 8.34 0.46 -2.04
CA MET A 1 7.01 0.35 -2.72
C MET A 1 7.08 0.69 -4.20
N TYR A 2 7.87 1.67 -4.64
CA TYR A 2 7.98 2.00 -6.07
C TYR A 2 8.40 0.79 -6.91
N ASP A 3 9.43 0.05 -6.48
CA ASP A 3 9.92 -1.12 -7.20
C ASP A 3 8.90 -2.27 -7.26
N LEU A 4 8.02 -2.39 -6.24
CA LEU A 4 6.93 -3.36 -6.22
C LEU A 4 5.98 -3.20 -7.42
N TYR A 5 5.85 -1.97 -7.93
CA TYR A 5 4.95 -1.63 -9.05
C TYR A 5 5.70 -1.17 -10.31
N SER A 6 7.02 -1.42 -10.36
CA SER A 6 7.85 -1.00 -11.49
C SER A 6 8.67 -2.13 -12.09
N TYR A 7 8.83 -3.26 -11.39
CA TYR A 7 9.68 -4.36 -11.81
C TYR A 7 8.96 -5.70 -11.61
N ASN A 8 8.88 -6.51 -12.64
CA ASN A 8 8.45 -7.91 -12.53
C ASN A 8 9.60 -8.80 -12.09
N ASN A 9 10.81 -8.47 -12.52
CA ASN A 9 12.01 -9.25 -12.25
C ASN A 9 12.92 -8.52 -11.26
N LYS A 10 13.80 -9.27 -10.61
CA LYS A 10 14.91 -8.68 -9.85
C LYS A 10 16.00 -8.21 -10.80
N HIS A 11 16.69 -7.13 -10.42
CA HIS A 11 17.81 -6.55 -11.14
C HIS A 11 19.00 -6.38 -10.21
N ASN A 12 19.65 -7.50 -9.88
CA ASN A 12 20.79 -7.57 -8.95
C ASN A 12 22.15 -7.67 -9.67
N GLU A 13 22.20 -7.40 -10.97
CA GLU A 13 23.42 -7.52 -11.81
C GLU A 13 24.58 -6.71 -11.25
N ALA A 14 24.29 -5.51 -10.71
CA ALA A 14 25.29 -4.63 -10.10
C ALA A 14 25.96 -5.24 -8.85
N ASN A 15 25.39 -6.27 -8.25
CA ASN A 15 25.97 -6.97 -7.10
C ASN A 15 27.13 -7.92 -7.48
N GLY A 16 27.40 -8.14 -8.78
CA GLY A 16 28.51 -8.95 -9.25
C GLY A 16 28.28 -10.48 -9.22
N TRP A 17 27.07 -10.94 -8.94
CA TRP A 17 26.68 -12.35 -8.85
C TRP A 17 25.84 -12.82 -10.04
N ASN A 18 25.91 -12.14 -11.18
CA ASN A 18 25.10 -12.45 -12.38
C ASN A 18 23.61 -12.61 -12.08
N ASN A 19 23.06 -11.74 -11.21
CA ASN A 19 21.67 -11.76 -10.80
C ASN A 19 21.20 -13.06 -10.10
N THR A 20 22.14 -13.84 -9.52
CA THR A 20 21.81 -15.10 -8.85
C THR A 20 21.45 -14.93 -7.37
N ASP A 21 21.85 -13.82 -6.76
CA ASP A 21 21.58 -13.46 -5.37
C ASP A 21 20.17 -12.87 -5.18
N GLY A 22 19.77 -12.77 -3.92
CA GLY A 22 18.44 -12.27 -3.54
C GLY A 22 17.30 -13.27 -3.83
N ALA A 23 16.07 -12.83 -3.59
CA ALA A 23 14.89 -13.66 -3.80
C ALA A 23 14.57 -13.80 -5.29
N ASN A 24 14.27 -15.05 -5.73
CA ASN A 24 13.81 -15.32 -7.10
C ASN A 24 12.29 -15.16 -7.25
N ASP A 25 11.55 -15.28 -6.15
CA ASP A 25 10.09 -15.09 -6.12
C ASP A 25 9.79 -13.60 -5.93
N ASN A 26 9.78 -12.87 -7.04
CA ASN A 26 9.51 -11.43 -7.04
C ASN A 26 8.02 -11.19 -7.17
N ARG A 27 7.32 -11.05 -6.04
CA ARG A 27 5.87 -10.81 -6.00
C ARG A 27 5.55 -9.34 -6.27
N SER A 28 5.78 -8.93 -7.50
CA SER A 28 5.67 -7.55 -7.97
C SER A 28 4.97 -7.49 -9.32
N TRP A 29 4.60 -6.29 -9.74
CA TRP A 29 3.95 -6.03 -11.02
C TRP A 29 4.45 -4.72 -11.60
N ASN A 30 5.02 -4.75 -12.80
CA ASN A 30 5.60 -3.58 -13.44
C ASN A 30 4.59 -2.58 -14.03
N CYS A 31 3.29 -2.83 -13.86
CA CYS A 31 2.21 -2.02 -14.42
C CYS A 31 2.28 -1.89 -15.96
N GLY A 32 2.78 -2.93 -16.63
CA GLY A 32 2.87 -3.00 -18.09
C GLY A 32 4.20 -2.55 -18.69
N MET A 33 5.12 -2.01 -17.89
CA MET A 33 6.45 -1.59 -18.37
C MET A 33 7.50 -1.85 -17.28
N GLU A 34 8.54 -2.61 -17.64
CA GLU A 34 9.64 -2.93 -16.73
C GLU A 34 10.56 -1.72 -16.54
N GLY A 35 10.85 -1.39 -15.26
CA GLY A 35 11.77 -0.31 -14.92
C GLY A 35 11.21 1.09 -15.09
N ASP A 36 12.11 2.05 -15.20
CA ASP A 36 11.74 3.46 -15.34
C ASP A 36 11.01 3.74 -16.64
N THR A 37 10.04 4.67 -16.57
CA THR A 37 9.26 5.08 -17.71
C THR A 37 8.91 6.56 -17.64
N LYS A 38 8.64 7.15 -18.79
CA LYS A 38 8.06 8.50 -18.93
C LYS A 38 6.60 8.45 -19.41
N ASP A 39 6.06 7.25 -19.60
CA ASP A 39 4.67 7.09 -19.99
C ASP A 39 3.75 7.57 -18.85
N PRO A 40 2.93 8.61 -19.08
CA PRO A 40 2.10 9.19 -18.04
C PRO A 40 1.02 8.24 -17.51
N GLU A 41 0.48 7.36 -18.37
CA GLU A 41 -0.55 6.42 -17.95
C GLU A 41 0.03 5.32 -17.07
N VAL A 42 1.22 4.80 -17.41
CA VAL A 42 1.93 3.84 -16.57
C VAL A 42 2.31 4.47 -15.23
N LEU A 43 2.82 5.71 -15.22
CA LEU A 43 3.15 6.41 -13.98
C LEU A 43 1.90 6.66 -13.12
N LYS A 44 0.81 7.13 -13.71
CA LYS A 44 -0.47 7.30 -13.01
C LYS A 44 -0.93 6.01 -12.35
N LEU A 45 -0.86 4.89 -13.07
CA LEU A 45 -1.20 3.57 -12.53
C LEU A 45 -0.27 3.16 -11.39
N ARG A 46 1.04 3.31 -11.53
CA ARG A 46 2.02 3.00 -10.48
C ARG A 46 1.74 3.77 -9.19
N TYR A 47 1.58 5.08 -9.29
CA TYR A 47 1.29 5.93 -8.12
C TYR A 47 -0.06 5.60 -7.47
N ARG A 48 -1.07 5.22 -8.25
CA ARG A 48 -2.33 4.70 -7.71
C ARG A 48 -2.11 3.40 -6.93
N MET A 49 -1.34 2.47 -7.48
CA MET A 49 -1.04 1.20 -6.82
C MET A 49 -0.20 1.38 -5.55
N ILE A 50 0.75 2.32 -5.52
CA ILE A 50 1.51 2.65 -4.32
C ILE A 50 0.59 3.21 -3.23
N ARG A 51 -0.36 4.09 -3.56
CA ARG A 51 -1.35 4.59 -2.60
C ARG A 51 -2.25 3.46 -2.08
N ASN A 52 -2.68 2.55 -2.94
CA ASN A 52 -3.45 1.37 -2.52
C ASN A 52 -2.65 0.51 -1.55
N ALA A 53 -1.37 0.22 -1.85
CA ALA A 53 -0.51 -0.55 -0.95
C ALA A 53 -0.31 0.16 0.40
N CYS A 54 -0.11 1.47 0.41
CA CYS A 54 -0.04 2.26 1.63
C CYS A 54 -1.35 2.18 2.43
N ALA A 55 -2.50 2.33 1.77
CA ALA A 55 -3.80 2.24 2.42
C ALA A 55 -4.03 0.84 3.04
N ILE A 56 -3.73 -0.22 2.30
CA ILE A 56 -3.81 -1.61 2.81
C ILE A 56 -2.92 -1.79 4.03
N LEU A 57 -1.65 -1.35 3.94
CA LEU A 57 -0.68 -1.47 5.04
C LEU A 57 -1.15 -0.71 6.28
N MET A 58 -1.60 0.53 6.11
CA MET A 58 -2.01 1.40 7.23
C MET A 58 -3.35 0.99 7.83
N CYS A 59 -4.23 0.36 7.05
CA CYS A 59 -5.51 -0.17 7.52
C CYS A 59 -5.44 -1.63 7.98
N SER A 60 -4.31 -2.30 7.87
CA SER A 60 -4.11 -3.66 8.38
C SER A 60 -3.82 -3.68 9.88
N ARG A 61 -4.26 -4.73 10.57
CA ARG A 61 -3.87 -4.97 11.97
C ARG A 61 -2.40 -5.40 12.06
N GLY A 62 -1.77 -5.10 13.19
CA GLY A 62 -0.35 -5.37 13.42
C GLY A 62 0.49 -4.09 13.32
N THR A 63 1.81 -4.26 13.21
CA THR A 63 2.76 -3.16 13.07
C THR A 63 3.08 -2.93 11.61
N PRO A 64 2.71 -1.79 11.03
CA PRO A 64 3.06 -1.48 9.65
C PRO A 64 4.58 -1.28 9.52
N MET A 65 5.16 -1.82 8.46
CA MET A 65 6.57 -1.66 8.14
C MET A 65 6.72 -1.30 6.66
N PHE A 66 7.49 -0.28 6.37
CA PHE A 66 7.90 0.11 5.02
C PHE A 66 9.34 0.66 5.07
N PHE A 67 10.02 0.69 3.93
CA PHE A 67 11.38 1.22 3.85
C PHE A 67 11.38 2.74 3.82
N SER A 68 12.47 3.34 4.37
CA SER A 68 12.72 4.77 4.23
C SER A 68 12.77 5.16 2.75
N GLY A 69 12.01 6.17 2.36
CA GLY A 69 11.88 6.62 0.99
C GLY A 69 10.66 6.05 0.25
N ASP A 70 10.02 5.00 0.74
CA ASP A 70 8.77 4.49 0.14
C ASP A 70 7.68 5.58 0.09
N GLU A 71 7.66 6.46 1.09
CA GLU A 71 6.70 7.55 1.24
C GLU A 71 6.81 8.65 0.19
N PHE A 72 7.89 8.67 -0.58
CA PHE A 72 8.05 9.57 -1.74
C PHE A 72 8.56 8.85 -2.99
N GLY A 73 8.44 7.51 -3.02
CA GLY A 73 8.68 6.72 -4.22
C GLY A 73 10.15 6.49 -4.55
N ASN A 74 11.03 6.40 -3.54
CA ASN A 74 12.42 6.01 -3.75
C ASN A 74 12.50 4.63 -4.40
N THR A 75 13.48 4.44 -5.29
CA THR A 75 13.72 3.20 -6.01
C THR A 75 15.09 2.64 -5.70
N LYS A 76 15.25 1.35 -5.82
CA LYS A 76 16.51 0.62 -5.85
C LYS A 76 16.77 0.02 -7.24
N PHE A 77 16.07 0.55 -8.25
CA PHE A 77 16.17 0.15 -9.65
C PHE A 77 15.93 -1.36 -9.85
N GLY A 78 15.01 -1.93 -9.08
CA GLY A 78 14.68 -3.35 -9.11
C GLY A 78 15.66 -4.27 -8.37
N ASN A 79 16.70 -3.71 -7.74
CA ASN A 79 17.62 -4.48 -6.91
C ASN A 79 16.94 -4.85 -5.58
N ASN A 80 16.62 -6.13 -5.41
CA ASN A 80 15.96 -6.65 -4.20
C ASN A 80 16.94 -7.11 -3.11
N ASN A 81 18.27 -6.95 -3.32
CA ASN A 81 19.32 -7.37 -2.38
C ASN A 81 20.52 -6.40 -2.37
N SER A 82 20.29 -5.14 -2.16
CA SER A 82 21.27 -4.05 -2.31
C SER A 82 22.33 -3.97 -1.20
N TYR A 83 22.59 -5.04 -0.45
CA TYR A 83 23.46 -5.07 0.73
C TYR A 83 24.90 -4.59 0.49
N CYS A 84 25.44 -4.83 -0.73
CA CYS A 84 26.81 -4.49 -1.10
C CYS A 84 26.91 -3.16 -1.89
N GLN A 85 25.81 -2.43 -2.04
CA GLN A 85 25.75 -1.21 -2.82
C GLN A 85 25.90 0.02 -1.91
N ASP A 86 27.00 0.75 -2.04
CA ASP A 86 27.19 2.06 -1.39
C ASP A 86 27.16 3.16 -2.47
N ASN A 87 26.02 3.26 -3.13
CA ASN A 87 25.76 4.17 -4.24
C ASN A 87 24.25 4.46 -4.36
N GLU A 88 23.83 5.07 -5.47
CA GLU A 88 22.44 5.45 -5.77
C GLU A 88 21.44 4.29 -5.70
N ILE A 89 21.88 3.03 -5.84
CA ILE A 89 21.00 1.86 -5.69
C ILE A 89 20.50 1.74 -4.25
N SER A 90 21.32 2.09 -3.26
CA SER A 90 20.98 2.00 -1.85
C SER A 90 20.66 3.34 -1.19
N TRP A 91 21.18 4.43 -1.74
CA TRP A 91 20.98 5.76 -1.16
C TRP A 91 19.53 6.24 -1.35
N ILE A 92 19.13 7.15 -0.50
CA ILE A 92 17.83 7.81 -0.61
C ILE A 92 17.98 9.06 -1.47
N ASP A 93 17.23 9.12 -2.56
CA ASP A 93 17.14 10.33 -3.38
C ASP A 93 16.13 11.31 -2.76
N TRP A 94 16.64 12.24 -1.99
CA TRP A 94 15.83 13.28 -1.32
C TRP A 94 15.17 14.27 -2.29
N SER A 95 15.61 14.33 -3.56
CA SER A 95 14.98 15.19 -4.57
C SER A 95 13.56 14.73 -4.91
N LEU A 96 13.28 13.42 -4.70
CA LEU A 96 11.96 12.83 -4.91
C LEU A 96 10.92 13.34 -3.90
N LEU A 97 11.34 13.85 -2.75
CA LEU A 97 10.42 14.39 -1.74
C LEU A 97 9.61 15.59 -2.29
N GLU A 98 10.29 16.50 -2.97
CA GLU A 98 9.60 17.65 -3.61
C GLU A 98 8.86 17.22 -4.89
N LYS A 99 9.45 16.34 -5.68
CA LYS A 99 8.86 15.84 -6.91
C LYS A 99 7.56 15.08 -6.68
N ASN A 100 7.51 14.27 -5.63
CA ASN A 100 6.39 13.39 -5.28
C ASN A 100 5.72 13.81 -3.97
N LYS A 101 5.63 15.11 -3.73
CA LYS A 101 5.08 15.69 -2.50
C LYS A 101 3.67 15.21 -2.18
N ASP A 102 2.84 15.05 -3.19
CA ASP A 102 1.48 14.55 -3.06
C ASP A 102 1.43 13.10 -2.51
N LEU A 103 2.38 12.24 -2.91
CA LEU A 103 2.53 10.90 -2.36
C LEU A 103 2.96 10.96 -0.89
N PHE A 104 3.94 11.80 -0.56
CA PHE A 104 4.39 12.00 0.81
C PHE A 104 3.27 12.49 1.73
N GLU A 105 2.49 13.47 1.30
CA GLU A 105 1.33 13.96 2.07
C GLU A 105 0.25 12.89 2.23
N PHE A 106 0.07 12.02 1.24
CA PHE A 106 -0.84 10.88 1.37
C PHE A 106 -0.36 9.89 2.44
N PHE A 107 0.93 9.55 2.50
CA PHE A 107 1.48 8.70 3.57
C PHE A 107 1.29 9.33 4.95
N LYS A 108 1.56 10.62 5.10
CA LYS A 108 1.31 11.37 6.35
C LYS A 108 -0.16 11.28 6.77
N PHE A 109 -1.07 11.52 5.81
CA PHE A 109 -2.50 11.39 6.06
C PHE A 109 -2.87 10.00 6.56
N MET A 110 -2.40 8.95 5.90
CA MET A 110 -2.71 7.57 6.29
C MET A 110 -2.13 7.18 7.65
N ILE A 111 -0.93 7.67 7.98
CA ILE A 111 -0.33 7.50 9.32
C ILE A 111 -1.18 8.19 10.38
N ASP A 112 -1.61 9.42 10.14
CA ASP A 112 -2.46 10.18 11.07
C ASP A 112 -3.84 9.56 11.20
N TYR A 113 -4.43 9.11 10.09
CA TYR A 113 -5.70 8.37 10.09
C TYR A 113 -5.61 7.14 11.00
N ARG A 114 -4.57 6.32 10.81
CA ARG A 114 -4.31 5.15 11.66
C ARG A 114 -4.13 5.50 13.13
N LYS A 115 -3.47 6.63 13.44
CA LYS A 115 -3.32 7.12 14.83
C LYS A 115 -4.65 7.55 15.44
N LYS A 116 -5.51 8.21 14.66
CA LYS A 116 -6.84 8.70 15.10
C LYS A 116 -7.85 7.58 15.30
N HIS A 117 -7.67 6.44 14.62
CA HIS A 117 -8.56 5.28 14.66
C HIS A 117 -7.87 4.06 15.31
N PRO A 118 -7.86 3.98 16.67
CA PRO A 118 -7.23 2.86 17.38
C PRO A 118 -7.82 1.50 17.00
N VAL A 119 -9.08 1.44 16.57
CA VAL A 119 -9.77 0.22 16.17
C VAL A 119 -9.06 -0.52 15.03
N ILE A 120 -8.36 0.20 14.14
CA ILE A 120 -7.55 -0.39 13.07
C ILE A 120 -6.33 -1.12 13.65
N ARG A 121 -5.72 -0.55 14.70
CA ARG A 121 -4.45 -1.03 15.25
C ARG A 121 -4.60 -2.20 16.21
N LYS A 122 -5.70 -2.22 16.96
CA LYS A 122 -5.93 -3.18 18.02
C LYS A 122 -7.43 -3.45 18.21
N LYS A 123 -7.72 -4.61 18.81
CA LYS A 123 -9.08 -4.88 19.28
C LYS A 123 -9.40 -3.93 20.44
N LEU A 124 -10.49 -3.21 20.34
CA LEU A 124 -11.09 -2.41 21.41
C LEU A 124 -12.17 -3.25 22.14
N ASP A 125 -12.86 -2.63 23.10
CA ASP A 125 -14.07 -3.20 23.68
C ASP A 125 -15.15 -3.38 22.59
N ASN A 126 -16.15 -4.21 22.86
CA ASN A 126 -17.24 -4.42 21.93
C ASN A 126 -17.93 -3.10 21.60
N ALA A 127 -18.19 -2.87 20.33
CA ALA A 127 -18.91 -1.69 19.88
C ALA A 127 -20.34 -1.66 20.46
N VAL A 128 -20.80 -0.49 20.89
CA VAL A 128 -22.16 -0.30 21.41
C VAL A 128 -23.20 -0.55 20.32
N CYS A 129 -22.85 -0.23 19.07
CA CYS A 129 -23.72 -0.50 17.91
C CYS A 129 -23.85 -1.99 17.55
N GLY A 130 -23.14 -2.90 18.24
CA GLY A 130 -23.23 -4.35 18.02
C GLY A 130 -22.42 -4.90 16.84
N MET A 131 -21.68 -4.05 16.12
CA MET A 131 -20.82 -4.51 15.02
C MET A 131 -19.64 -5.35 15.54
N GLU A 132 -19.24 -6.36 14.75
CA GLU A 132 -18.06 -7.17 15.03
C GLU A 132 -16.77 -6.33 14.98
N ALA A 133 -15.79 -6.73 15.78
CA ALA A 133 -14.50 -6.01 15.88
C ALA A 133 -13.72 -5.93 14.56
N MET A 134 -13.94 -6.88 13.66
CA MET A 134 -13.43 -6.88 12.29
C MET A 134 -14.29 -7.84 11.46
N HIS A 135 -14.74 -7.37 10.31
CA HIS A 135 -15.55 -8.17 9.41
C HIS A 135 -15.15 -7.87 7.95
N ALA A 136 -14.99 -8.93 7.14
CA ALA A 136 -14.76 -8.79 5.70
C ALA A 136 -16.09 -8.85 4.95
N HIS A 137 -16.22 -8.05 3.91
CA HIS A 137 -17.44 -7.92 3.12
C HIS A 137 -17.12 -8.15 1.64
N ASP A 138 -18.05 -8.75 0.93
CA ASP A 138 -18.08 -8.81 -0.51
C ASP A 138 -18.80 -7.59 -1.13
N VAL A 139 -19.06 -7.63 -2.43
CA VAL A 139 -19.78 -6.57 -3.16
C VAL A 139 -21.21 -6.35 -2.68
N ASN A 140 -21.84 -7.32 -2.01
CA ASN A 140 -23.19 -7.26 -1.46
C ASN A 140 -23.19 -6.86 0.02
N ALA A 141 -22.02 -6.50 0.56
CA ALA A 141 -21.80 -6.21 1.98
C ALA A 141 -22.11 -7.40 2.91
N GLU A 142 -22.22 -8.59 2.38
CA GLU A 142 -22.42 -9.81 3.15
C GLU A 142 -21.08 -10.44 3.56
N ARG A 143 -21.13 -11.47 4.38
CA ARG A 143 -19.94 -12.17 4.86
C ARG A 143 -19.24 -12.89 3.72
N MET A 144 -17.96 -12.64 3.58
CA MET A 144 -17.16 -13.10 2.47
C MET A 144 -16.50 -14.44 2.74
N GLU A 145 -16.80 -15.44 1.90
CA GLU A 145 -15.79 -16.41 1.48
C GLU A 145 -15.03 -15.78 0.32
N VAL A 146 -13.78 -15.34 0.55
CA VAL A 146 -12.99 -14.63 -0.47
C VAL A 146 -12.77 -15.52 -1.69
N PRO A 147 -13.49 -15.33 -2.81
CA PRO A 147 -13.21 -16.07 -4.03
C PRO A 147 -11.78 -15.73 -4.50
N GLN A 148 -11.06 -16.70 -5.06
CA GLN A 148 -9.70 -16.48 -5.58
C GLN A 148 -9.63 -15.39 -6.66
N ASN A 149 -10.74 -15.10 -7.30
CA ASN A 149 -10.89 -14.10 -8.37
C ASN A 149 -11.63 -12.84 -7.92
N ALA A 150 -11.78 -12.61 -6.60
CA ALA A 150 -12.43 -11.41 -6.09
C ALA A 150 -11.67 -10.16 -6.54
N LYS A 151 -12.41 -9.20 -7.12
CA LYS A 151 -11.87 -7.90 -7.55
C LYS A 151 -12.16 -6.79 -6.56
N THR A 152 -12.86 -7.11 -5.49
CA THR A 152 -13.25 -6.16 -4.45
C THR A 152 -12.98 -6.78 -3.09
N LEU A 153 -12.55 -5.96 -2.16
CA LEU A 153 -12.41 -6.33 -0.76
C LEU A 153 -12.83 -5.15 0.09
N ALA A 154 -13.78 -5.36 0.98
CA ALA A 154 -14.06 -4.38 2.00
C ALA A 154 -13.89 -5.00 3.39
N VAL A 155 -13.42 -4.19 4.33
CA VAL A 155 -13.23 -4.60 5.73
C VAL A 155 -13.78 -3.52 6.63
N SER A 156 -14.66 -3.89 7.56
CA SER A 156 -15.10 -3.04 8.65
C SER A 156 -14.32 -3.34 9.93
N PHE A 157 -14.02 -2.28 10.66
CA PHE A 157 -13.47 -2.34 12.01
C PHE A 157 -14.39 -1.59 12.95
N ALA A 158 -14.74 -2.20 14.08
CA ALA A 158 -15.60 -1.59 15.07
C ALA A 158 -15.09 -1.86 16.48
N GLY A 159 -15.30 -0.90 17.39
CA GLY A 159 -15.00 -1.07 18.79
C GLY A 159 -15.24 0.20 19.59
N TYR A 160 -15.53 0.05 20.88
CA TYR A 160 -15.76 1.18 21.78
C TYR A 160 -14.44 1.78 22.26
N ASP A 161 -14.21 3.04 21.93
CA ASP A 161 -13.04 3.80 22.39
C ASP A 161 -13.39 4.49 23.73
N ARG A 162 -12.91 3.90 24.84
CA ARG A 162 -13.11 4.45 26.20
C ARG A 162 -12.60 5.88 26.36
N LYS A 163 -11.54 6.26 25.62
CA LYS A 163 -10.98 7.61 25.73
C LYS A 163 -11.89 8.65 25.09
N LYS A 164 -12.56 8.28 24.01
CA LYS A 164 -13.48 9.16 23.28
C LYS A 164 -14.93 9.02 23.77
N GLY A 165 -15.24 7.98 24.55
CA GLY A 165 -16.58 7.69 25.05
C GLY A 165 -17.59 7.33 23.96
N LYS A 166 -17.12 6.77 22.83
CA LYS A 166 -17.95 6.40 21.68
C LYS A 166 -17.34 5.29 20.85
N ASP A 167 -18.14 4.68 19.98
CA ASP A 167 -17.64 3.73 19.01
C ASP A 167 -16.68 4.40 18.02
N ASP A 168 -15.59 3.70 17.71
CA ASP A 168 -14.66 3.99 16.61
C ASP A 168 -14.98 3.00 15.50
N LEU A 169 -15.50 3.51 14.38
CA LEU A 169 -15.96 2.72 13.26
C LEU A 169 -15.17 3.13 12.02
N VAL A 170 -14.61 2.14 11.34
CA VAL A 170 -13.86 2.35 10.08
C VAL A 170 -14.30 1.30 9.09
N TYR A 171 -14.65 1.74 7.89
CA TYR A 171 -14.94 0.89 6.75
C TYR A 171 -13.94 1.19 5.65
N VAL A 172 -13.20 0.17 5.22
CA VAL A 172 -12.21 0.27 4.14
C VAL A 172 -12.70 -0.56 2.98
N CYS A 173 -12.91 0.05 1.83
CA CYS A 173 -13.32 -0.62 0.61
C CYS A 173 -12.25 -0.43 -0.46
N LEU A 174 -11.74 -1.52 -1.01
CA LEU A 174 -10.82 -1.55 -2.12
C LEU A 174 -11.55 -2.07 -3.34
N LEU A 175 -11.75 -1.19 -4.31
CA LEU A 175 -12.41 -1.50 -5.57
C LEU A 175 -11.33 -1.63 -6.67
N TYR A 176 -11.40 -2.71 -7.43
CA TYR A 176 -10.51 -2.96 -8.57
C TYR A 176 -11.21 -2.66 -9.90
N THR A 177 -12.22 -1.83 -9.95
CA THR A 177 -12.86 -1.46 -11.21
C THR A 177 -12.50 -0.04 -11.61
N SER A 178 -12.16 0.12 -12.88
CA SER A 178 -11.86 1.42 -13.50
C SER A 178 -13.07 2.34 -13.55
N ASP A 179 -14.27 1.81 -13.42
CA ASP A 179 -15.51 2.54 -13.70
C ASP A 179 -16.02 3.38 -12.51
N ALA A 180 -15.55 3.11 -11.28
CA ALA A 180 -16.01 3.87 -10.10
C ALA A 180 -15.27 5.20 -9.88
N ALA A 181 -14.19 5.47 -10.61
CA ALA A 181 -13.41 6.70 -10.49
C ALA A 181 -13.76 7.76 -11.56
N ASP A 182 -14.46 7.37 -12.61
CA ASP A 182 -14.80 8.26 -13.74
C ASP A 182 -16.19 8.91 -13.61
N GLU A 183 -16.98 8.56 -12.59
CA GLU A 183 -18.34 9.12 -12.40
C GLU A 183 -18.37 10.48 -11.66
N GLU A 184 -17.25 10.94 -11.08
CA GLU A 184 -17.22 12.23 -10.37
C GLU A 184 -16.88 13.46 -11.25
N ASP A 185 -16.51 13.28 -12.52
CA ASP A 185 -16.14 14.38 -13.44
C ASP A 185 -17.18 14.63 -14.57
N SER A 186 -18.45 14.26 -14.38
CA SER A 186 -19.53 14.58 -15.34
C SER A 186 -20.60 15.50 -14.76
#